data_2b4e2c9f9322a2e81d51bf6d9d00f240
#
_entry.id   2b4e2c9f9322a2e81d51bf6d9d00f240
#
_cell.length_a   1.000
_cell.length_b   1.000
_cell.length_c   1.000
_cell.angle_alpha   90.00
_cell.angle_beta   90.00
_cell.angle_gamma   90.00
#
_symmetry.space_group_name_H-M   'P 1'
#
loop_
_entity.id
_entity.type
_entity.pdbx_description
1 polymer ?
#
loop_
_entity_poly.entity_id
_entity_poly.type
_entity_poly.pdbx_seq_one_letter_code
_entity_poly.pdbx_strand_id
1 'polypeptide(L)'
;MALPTAIDGGFVRLLDACFQPDEFVAIAPAAEGDEGEIVPRRGVTLTASEWKSKVATKGGIDRAFGTKLGLFLRINPMTKGGAKNADVTAFRHVLVEFDRDETGKPIPKEEQYHAVVASGMPVSALIDSGNKSLHAWIRVDA
;
A
#
# COMPACT_ATOMS: atom_id res chain seq x y z
N MET A 1 -17.34 16.89 1.72
CA MET A 1 -15.88 16.92 1.41
C MET A 1 -15.62 15.90 0.32
N ALA A 2 -15.09 16.34 -0.79
CA ALA A 2 -14.79 15.45 -1.92
C ALA A 2 -13.56 14.57 -1.62
N LEU A 3 -13.50 13.41 -2.27
CA LEU A 3 -12.32 12.55 -2.23
C LEU A 3 -11.14 13.28 -2.86
N PRO A 4 -9.97 13.32 -2.19
CA PRO A 4 -8.79 13.99 -2.77
C PRO A 4 -8.30 13.27 -4.02
N THR A 5 -7.67 14.04 -4.92
CA THR A 5 -7.06 13.50 -6.13
C THR A 5 -5.77 12.77 -5.76
N ALA A 6 -5.46 11.67 -6.45
CA ALA A 6 -4.20 10.96 -6.29
C ALA A 6 -3.01 11.89 -6.60
N ILE A 7 -1.94 11.73 -5.84
CA ILE A 7 -0.74 12.57 -5.93
C ILE A 7 0.25 11.95 -6.92
N ASP A 8 0.81 12.75 -7.82
CA ASP A 8 1.92 12.31 -8.67
C ASP A 8 3.11 11.90 -7.80
N GLY A 9 3.72 10.77 -8.14
CA GLY A 9 4.80 10.21 -7.34
C GLY A 9 4.34 9.60 -6.02
N GLY A 10 3.08 9.19 -5.90
CA GLY A 10 2.49 8.64 -4.69
C GLY A 10 3.25 7.45 -4.11
N PHE A 11 3.79 6.58 -4.96
CA PHE A 11 4.61 5.44 -4.52
C PHE A 11 5.84 5.89 -3.73
N VAL A 12 6.59 6.86 -4.25
CA VAL A 12 7.79 7.39 -3.57
C VAL A 12 7.40 8.08 -2.26
N ARG A 13 6.32 8.84 -2.26
CA ARG A 13 5.82 9.51 -1.06
C ARG A 13 5.37 8.52 0.01
N LEU A 14 4.74 7.41 -0.40
CA LEU A 14 4.37 6.33 0.50
C LEU A 14 5.61 5.74 1.18
N LEU A 15 6.64 5.43 0.41
CA LEU A 15 7.90 4.90 0.96
C LEU A 15 8.54 5.89 1.93
N ASP A 16 8.59 7.18 1.57
CA ASP A 16 9.17 8.21 2.43
C ASP A 16 8.39 8.41 3.73
N ALA A 17 7.07 8.30 3.67
CA ALA A 17 6.21 8.49 4.85
C ALA A 17 6.20 7.29 5.81
N CYS A 18 6.38 6.09 5.29
CA CYS A 18 6.11 4.86 6.04
C CYS A 18 7.34 4.02 6.36
N PHE A 19 8.47 4.24 5.68
CA PHE A 19 9.68 3.43 5.84
C PHE A 19 10.93 4.30 5.93
N GLN A 20 11.92 3.82 6.69
CA GLN A 20 13.26 4.39 6.63
C GLN A 20 13.97 3.93 5.35
N PRO A 21 14.95 4.70 4.82
CA PRO A 21 15.61 4.35 3.55
C PRO A 21 16.27 2.97 3.53
N ASP A 22 16.76 2.49 4.66
CA ASP A 22 17.46 1.20 4.80
C ASP A 22 16.55 0.05 5.23
N GLU A 23 15.28 0.31 5.48
CA GLU A 23 14.32 -0.73 5.81
C GLU A 23 13.89 -1.52 4.58
N PHE A 24 13.73 -2.83 4.73
CA PHE A 24 13.32 -3.71 3.65
C PHE A 24 11.81 -3.71 3.48
N VAL A 25 11.36 -3.50 2.27
CA VAL A 25 9.95 -3.44 1.88
C VAL A 25 9.67 -4.57 0.89
N ALA A 26 8.72 -5.43 1.21
CA ALA A 26 8.32 -6.53 0.33
C ALA A 26 7.21 -6.07 -0.59
N ILE A 27 7.44 -6.18 -1.90
CA ILE A 27 6.49 -5.77 -2.94
C ILE A 27 6.31 -6.89 -3.94
N ALA A 28 5.07 -7.17 -4.30
CA ALA A 28 4.71 -8.11 -5.35
C ALA A 28 3.90 -7.40 -6.44
N PRO A 29 4.29 -7.51 -7.72
CA PRO A 29 3.47 -7.00 -8.81
C PRO A 29 2.15 -7.76 -8.89
N ALA A 30 1.07 -7.07 -9.23
CA ALA A 30 -0.21 -7.69 -9.47
C ALA A 30 -0.25 -8.36 -10.85
N ALA A 31 -0.97 -9.46 -10.93
CA ALA A 31 -1.20 -10.19 -12.16
C ALA A 31 -2.64 -10.67 -12.22
N GLU A 32 -3.09 -11.01 -13.41
CA GLU A 32 -4.39 -11.63 -13.60
C GLU A 32 -4.28 -13.14 -13.37
N GLY A 33 -5.12 -13.67 -12.49
CA GLY A 33 -5.21 -15.10 -12.23
C GLY A 33 -6.05 -15.84 -13.26
N ASP A 34 -6.17 -17.17 -13.09
CA ASP A 34 -6.84 -18.06 -14.07
C ASP A 34 -8.32 -17.72 -14.25
N GLU A 35 -8.96 -17.14 -13.24
CA GLU A 35 -10.39 -16.76 -13.28
C GLU A 35 -10.59 -15.26 -13.47
N GLY A 36 -9.55 -14.54 -13.90
CA GLY A 36 -9.60 -13.10 -14.11
C GLY A 36 -9.44 -12.26 -12.86
N GLU A 37 -9.23 -12.87 -11.69
CA GLU A 37 -8.98 -12.17 -10.44
C GLU A 37 -7.59 -11.56 -10.42
N ILE A 38 -7.39 -10.49 -9.63
CA ILE A 38 -6.09 -9.85 -9.47
C ILE A 38 -5.37 -10.50 -8.29
N VAL A 39 -4.22 -11.08 -8.55
CA VAL A 39 -3.42 -11.82 -7.56
C VAL A 39 -1.97 -11.30 -7.55
N PRO A 40 -1.25 -11.44 -6.42
CA PRO A 40 0.18 -11.09 -6.39
C PRO A 40 1.00 -12.15 -7.12
N ARG A 41 1.97 -11.68 -7.92
CA ARG A 41 3.06 -12.52 -8.42
C ARG A 41 4.10 -12.72 -7.32
N ARG A 42 5.23 -13.35 -7.68
CA ARG A 42 6.34 -13.53 -6.75
C ARG A 42 6.83 -12.16 -6.25
N GLY A 43 6.85 -12.00 -4.93
CA GLY A 43 7.34 -10.80 -4.27
C GLY A 43 8.86 -10.72 -4.24
N VAL A 44 9.37 -9.50 -4.17
CA VAL A 44 10.78 -9.19 -3.99
C VAL A 44 10.88 -8.23 -2.81
N THR A 45 11.96 -8.37 -2.03
CA THR A 45 12.20 -7.52 -0.87
C THR A 45 13.49 -6.75 -1.08
N LEU A 46 13.36 -5.44 -1.24
CA LEU A 46 14.47 -4.49 -1.38
C LEU A 46 14.31 -3.39 -0.33
N THR A 47 15.37 -2.62 -0.08
CA THR A 47 15.23 -1.44 0.80
C THR A 47 14.35 -0.38 0.13
N ALA A 48 13.75 0.49 0.94
CA ALA A 48 12.97 1.61 0.43
C ALA A 48 13.79 2.46 -0.55
N SER A 49 15.06 2.71 -0.22
CA SER A 49 15.99 3.43 -1.10
C SER A 49 16.22 2.74 -2.43
N GLU A 50 16.41 1.42 -2.42
CA GLU A 50 16.58 0.62 -3.63
C GLU A 50 15.32 0.62 -4.51
N TRP A 51 14.13 0.54 -3.91
CA TRP A 51 12.88 0.64 -4.65
C TRP A 51 12.71 2.00 -5.34
N LYS A 52 13.04 3.08 -4.63
CA LYS A 52 12.97 4.44 -5.21
C LYS A 52 13.92 4.59 -6.39
N SER A 53 15.14 4.09 -6.27
CA SER A 53 16.14 4.09 -7.35
C SER A 53 15.66 3.28 -8.57
N LYS A 54 15.10 2.11 -8.32
CA LYS A 54 14.58 1.24 -9.39
C LYS A 54 13.47 1.92 -10.17
N VAL A 55 12.51 2.53 -9.48
CA VAL A 55 11.41 3.25 -10.12
C VAL A 55 11.91 4.44 -10.94
N ALA A 56 12.84 5.21 -10.39
CA ALA A 56 13.44 6.35 -11.10
C ALA A 56 14.20 5.89 -12.35
N THR A 57 15.03 4.86 -12.24
CA THR A 57 15.83 4.33 -13.35
C THR A 57 14.97 3.77 -14.48
N LYS A 58 13.87 3.10 -14.14
CA LYS A 58 12.96 2.49 -15.13
C LYS A 58 11.96 3.47 -15.72
N GLY A 59 11.82 4.65 -15.14
CA GLY A 59 10.92 5.69 -15.64
C GLY A 59 9.47 5.55 -15.19
N GLY A 60 9.25 4.96 -14.02
CA GLY A 60 7.94 4.85 -13.38
C GLY A 60 7.63 3.45 -12.86
N ILE A 61 6.54 3.34 -12.08
CA ILE A 61 6.17 2.07 -11.44
C ILE A 61 5.74 1.00 -12.45
N ASP A 62 4.98 1.36 -13.48
CA ASP A 62 4.52 0.38 -14.46
C ASP A 62 5.70 -0.32 -15.15
N ARG A 63 6.72 0.45 -15.51
CA ARG A 63 7.93 -0.09 -16.14
C ARG A 63 8.82 -0.84 -15.16
N ALA A 64 8.93 -0.33 -13.94
CA ALA A 64 9.77 -0.95 -12.91
C ALA A 64 9.25 -2.34 -12.50
N PHE A 65 7.93 -2.51 -12.46
CA PHE A 65 7.30 -3.76 -12.03
C PHE A 65 6.72 -4.60 -13.18
N GLY A 66 6.74 -4.08 -14.40
CA GLY A 66 6.28 -4.81 -15.59
C GLY A 66 4.78 -5.07 -15.61
N THR A 67 3.97 -4.25 -14.94
CA THR A 67 2.52 -4.39 -14.91
C THR A 67 1.84 -3.04 -14.72
N LYS A 68 0.64 -2.91 -15.27
CA LYS A 68 -0.26 -1.77 -15.02
C LYS A 68 -1.38 -2.12 -14.04
N LEU A 69 -1.41 -3.34 -13.53
CA LEU A 69 -2.48 -3.85 -12.67
C LEU A 69 -2.34 -3.43 -11.21
N GLY A 70 -1.19 -2.87 -10.83
CA GLY A 70 -0.93 -2.41 -9.48
C GLY A 70 0.08 -3.27 -8.72
N LEU A 71 0.23 -2.97 -7.44
CA LEU A 71 1.23 -3.59 -6.58
C LEU A 71 0.59 -4.04 -5.27
N PHE A 72 1.14 -5.11 -4.71
CA PHE A 72 0.85 -5.55 -3.35
C PHE A 72 2.08 -5.26 -2.48
N LEU A 73 1.92 -4.44 -1.46
CA LEU A 73 2.98 -4.09 -0.52
C LEU A 73 2.70 -4.68 0.85
N ARG A 74 3.73 -5.24 1.49
CA ARG A 74 3.66 -5.51 2.92
C ARG A 74 3.71 -4.17 3.66
N ILE A 75 2.79 -3.97 4.57
CA ILE A 75 2.57 -2.69 5.27
C ILE A 75 3.68 -2.33 6.26
N ASN A 76 4.44 -3.31 6.73
CA ASN A 76 5.50 -3.13 7.71
C ASN A 76 6.86 -3.59 7.16
N PRO A 77 7.98 -3.03 7.67
CA PRO A 77 9.30 -3.44 7.21
C PRO A 77 9.60 -4.90 7.56
N MET A 78 10.42 -5.52 6.71
CA MET A 78 10.74 -6.94 6.75
C MET A 78 12.23 -7.16 6.98
N THR A 79 12.61 -8.40 7.30
CA THR A 79 14.02 -8.80 7.24
C THR A 79 14.48 -8.87 5.79
N LYS A 80 15.78 -8.84 5.56
CA LYS A 80 16.36 -8.98 4.22
C LYS A 80 15.88 -10.28 3.55
N GLY A 81 15.25 -10.16 2.40
CA GLY A 81 14.69 -11.30 1.68
C GLY A 81 13.43 -11.89 2.29
N GLY A 82 12.94 -11.33 3.39
CA GLY A 82 11.74 -11.83 4.08
C GLY A 82 10.45 -11.43 3.40
N ALA A 83 9.46 -12.30 3.46
CA ALA A 83 8.12 -12.03 2.91
C ALA A 83 6.99 -12.64 3.75
N LYS A 84 7.31 -13.30 4.86
CA LYS A 84 6.35 -13.95 5.75
C LYS A 84 6.03 -13.08 6.95
N ASN A 85 4.93 -13.35 7.64
CA ASN A 85 4.54 -12.63 8.86
C ASN A 85 5.63 -12.66 9.94
N ALA A 86 6.35 -13.78 10.06
CA ALA A 86 7.46 -13.92 11.01
C ALA A 86 8.67 -13.04 10.67
N ASP A 87 8.76 -12.52 9.44
CA ASP A 87 9.88 -11.71 8.97
C ASP A 87 9.69 -10.22 9.21
N VAL A 88 8.56 -9.79 9.79
CA VAL A 88 8.30 -8.39 10.12
C VAL A 88 9.25 -7.92 11.22
N THR A 89 9.98 -6.83 10.97
CA THR A 89 10.97 -6.28 11.91
C THR A 89 10.40 -5.20 12.82
N ALA A 90 9.32 -4.55 12.43
CA ALA A 90 8.64 -3.52 13.22
C ALA A 90 7.17 -3.46 12.87
N PHE A 91 6.33 -3.48 13.90
CA PHE A 91 4.87 -3.30 13.71
C PHE A 91 4.55 -1.81 13.83
N ARG A 92 4.76 -1.10 12.73
CA ARG A 92 4.60 0.36 12.69
C ARG A 92 3.22 0.79 12.27
N HIS A 93 2.60 0.03 11.36
CA HIS A 93 1.29 0.35 10.81
C HIS A 93 0.35 -0.82 10.91
N VAL A 94 -0.94 -0.49 11.03
CA VAL A 94 -2.05 -1.42 10.78
C VAL A 94 -2.88 -0.87 9.63
N LEU A 95 -3.52 -1.75 8.89
CA LEU A 95 -4.40 -1.39 7.79
C LEU A 95 -5.83 -1.34 8.29
N VAL A 96 -6.52 -0.24 7.99
CA VAL A 96 -7.93 -0.06 8.33
C VAL A 96 -8.72 0.22 7.06
N GLU A 97 -9.85 -0.45 6.91
CA GLU A 97 -10.79 -0.26 5.80
C GLU A 97 -12.18 -0.02 6.35
N PHE A 98 -12.93 0.89 5.71
CA PHE A 98 -14.34 1.15 6.01
C PHE A 98 -15.20 0.87 4.77
N ASP A 99 -14.99 -0.27 4.13
CA ASP A 99 -15.60 -0.58 2.84
C ASP A 99 -17.02 -1.13 2.91
N ARG A 100 -17.47 -1.55 4.08
CA ARG A 100 -18.82 -2.08 4.30
C ARG A 100 -19.42 -1.53 5.59
N ASP A 101 -20.75 -1.34 5.59
CA ASP A 101 -21.47 -1.00 6.81
C ASP A 101 -21.78 -2.26 7.64
N GLU A 102 -22.41 -2.08 8.79
CA GLU A 102 -22.78 -3.16 9.72
C GLU A 102 -23.76 -4.18 9.12
N THR A 103 -24.44 -3.84 8.02
CA THR A 103 -25.33 -4.77 7.30
C THR A 103 -24.62 -5.49 6.14
N GLY A 104 -23.33 -5.20 5.92
CA GLY A 104 -22.55 -5.75 4.82
C GLY A 104 -22.70 -5.02 3.50
N LYS A 105 -23.40 -3.89 3.48
CA LYS A 105 -23.55 -3.05 2.28
C LYS A 105 -22.26 -2.31 1.96
N PRO A 106 -21.85 -2.25 0.66
CA PRO A 106 -20.70 -1.44 0.27
C PRO A 106 -20.87 0.03 0.61
N ILE A 107 -19.82 0.65 1.10
CA ILE A 107 -19.76 2.09 1.40
C ILE A 107 -19.03 2.80 0.25
N PRO A 108 -19.59 3.88 -0.33
CA PRO A 108 -18.90 4.67 -1.35
C PRO A 108 -17.55 5.21 -0.85
N LYS A 109 -16.56 5.32 -1.72
CA LYS A 109 -15.20 5.77 -1.35
C LYS A 109 -15.18 7.14 -0.68
N GLU A 110 -16.02 8.06 -1.11
CA GLU A 110 -16.15 9.37 -0.45
C GLU A 110 -16.54 9.25 1.02
N GLU A 111 -17.50 8.38 1.32
CA GLU A 111 -17.93 8.12 2.70
C GLU A 111 -16.84 7.37 3.48
N GLN A 112 -16.10 6.47 2.85
CA GLN A 112 -14.94 5.82 3.47
C GLN A 112 -13.89 6.86 3.85
N TYR A 113 -13.60 7.81 2.97
CA TYR A 113 -12.70 8.92 3.23
C TYR A 113 -13.15 9.75 4.43
N HIS A 114 -14.44 10.11 4.47
CA HIS A 114 -15.02 10.85 5.59
C HIS A 114 -14.90 10.09 6.91
N ALA A 115 -15.11 8.76 6.89
CA ALA A 115 -14.95 7.93 8.07
C ALA A 115 -13.50 7.92 8.59
N VAL A 116 -12.53 7.84 7.70
CA VAL A 116 -11.10 7.91 8.05
C VAL A 116 -10.79 9.27 8.70
N VAL A 117 -11.21 10.37 8.09
CA VAL A 117 -10.98 11.72 8.63
C VAL A 117 -11.67 11.89 9.98
N ALA A 118 -12.92 11.47 10.10
CA ALA A 118 -13.70 11.60 11.32
C ALA A 118 -13.17 10.75 12.48
N SER A 119 -12.47 9.65 12.18
CA SER A 119 -11.89 8.75 13.20
C SER A 119 -10.81 9.42 14.05
N GLY A 120 -10.14 10.43 13.52
CA GLY A 120 -9.00 11.07 14.19
C GLY A 120 -7.77 10.19 14.32
N MET A 121 -7.74 9.01 13.66
CA MET A 121 -6.60 8.10 13.72
C MET A 121 -5.36 8.70 13.04
N PRO A 122 -4.13 8.39 13.51
CA PRO A 122 -2.90 8.90 12.91
C PRO A 122 -2.59 8.19 11.58
N VAL A 123 -3.14 8.70 10.50
CA VAL A 123 -2.97 8.15 9.15
C VAL A 123 -1.63 8.58 8.56
N SER A 124 -0.77 7.63 8.22
CA SER A 124 0.47 7.89 7.48
C SER A 124 0.26 7.89 5.97
N ALA A 125 -0.66 7.07 5.49
CA ALA A 125 -0.95 6.96 4.06
C ALA A 125 -2.40 6.52 3.86
N LEU A 126 -3.00 7.03 2.79
CA LEU A 126 -4.32 6.63 2.33
C LEU A 126 -4.18 6.16 0.89
N ILE A 127 -4.54 4.92 0.64
CA ILE A 127 -4.31 4.27 -0.65
C ILE A 127 -5.66 3.84 -1.24
N ASP A 128 -5.90 4.20 -2.49
CA ASP A 128 -7.01 3.65 -3.25
C ASP A 128 -6.61 2.28 -3.74
N SER A 129 -7.37 1.26 -3.36
CA SER A 129 -7.11 -0.13 -3.78
C SER A 129 -7.30 -0.35 -5.29
N GLY A 130 -7.88 0.63 -5.98
CA GLY A 130 -8.25 0.50 -7.39
C GLY A 130 -9.56 -0.27 -7.59
N ASN A 131 -10.19 -0.74 -6.53
CA ASN A 131 -11.44 -1.49 -6.56
C ASN A 131 -12.46 -0.81 -5.62
N LYS A 132 -12.83 -1.43 -4.53
CA LYS A 132 -13.96 -1.00 -3.67
C LYS A 132 -13.53 -0.21 -2.44
N SER A 133 -12.27 -0.29 -2.03
CA SER A 133 -11.87 0.23 -0.74
C SER A 133 -10.72 1.24 -0.80
N LEU A 134 -10.73 2.12 0.21
CA LEU A 134 -9.58 2.91 0.58
C LEU A 134 -8.88 2.19 1.73
N HIS A 135 -7.55 2.05 1.63
CA HIS A 135 -6.72 1.46 2.66
C HIS A 135 -6.05 2.58 3.45
N ALA A 136 -6.40 2.71 4.72
CA ALA A 136 -5.75 3.66 5.62
C ALA A 136 -4.64 2.92 6.39
N TRP A 137 -3.41 3.40 6.26
CA TRP A 137 -2.27 2.91 7.01
C TRP A 137 -2.15 3.73 8.28
N ILE A 138 -2.54 3.14 9.39
CA ILE A 138 -2.60 3.83 10.69
C ILE A 138 -1.32 3.54 11.48
N ARG A 139 -0.66 4.60 11.93
CA ARG A 139 0.55 4.49 12.72
C ARG A 139 0.22 4.05 14.16
N VAL A 140 0.89 3.02 14.64
CA VAL A 140 0.66 2.43 15.97
C VAL A 140 1.89 2.39 16.87
N ASP A 141 3.05 2.75 16.35
CA ASP A 141 4.30 2.85 17.12
C ASP A 141 4.49 4.29 17.61
N ALA A 142 3.75 4.68 18.58
CA ALA A 142 3.85 6.07 19.10
C ALA A 142 5.23 6.38 19.73
#